data_381e8e5b1071f70b8ac13bf4e37f8c25
#
_entry.id   381e8e5b1071f70b8ac13bf4e37f8c25
#
_cell.length_a   1.000
_cell.length_b   1.000
_cell.length_c   1.000
_cell.angle_alpha   90.00
_cell.angle_beta   90.00
_cell.angle_gamma   90.00
#
_symmetry.space_group_name_H-M   'P 1'
#
loop_
_entity.id
_entity.type
_entity.pdbx_description
1 polymer ?
#
loop_
_entity_poly.entity_id
_entity_poly.type
_entity_poly.pdbx_seq_one_letter_code
_entity_poly.pdbx_strand_id
1 'polypeptide(L)'
;MRVQWATNEKAMMASNKHFNGAFNTAQMTTVATAMIKRADMVGISDRSNGNYAPARIVWATFNGTKYAVVLDSKDIKKGIATIISFYDINPATEAAKVARFNMKKVSR
;
A
#
# COMPACT_ATOMS: atom_id res chain seq x y z
N MET A 1 13.04 -5.92 -5.74
CA MET A 1 11.59 -5.99 -5.97
C MET A 1 11.19 -4.86 -6.92
N ARG A 2 10.39 -5.20 -7.92
CA ARG A 2 9.85 -4.22 -8.86
C ARG A 2 8.49 -3.74 -8.38
N VAL A 3 8.30 -2.42 -8.32
CA VAL A 3 7.03 -1.80 -7.96
C VAL A 3 6.38 -1.25 -9.22
N GLN A 4 5.11 -1.58 -9.42
CA GLN A 4 4.31 -1.06 -10.53
C GLN A 4 2.93 -0.63 -10.04
N TRP A 5 2.22 0.13 -10.85
CA TRP A 5 0.91 0.67 -10.52
C TRP A 5 -0.18 -0.06 -11.30
N ALA A 6 -1.28 -0.37 -10.62
CA ALA A 6 -2.46 -0.94 -11.27
C ALA A 6 -3.19 0.12 -12.11
N THR A 7 -3.96 -0.35 -13.09
CA THR A 7 -4.89 0.49 -13.88
C THR A 7 -4.25 1.70 -14.57
N ASN A 8 -3.18 1.48 -15.35
CA ASN A 8 -2.58 2.54 -16.20
C ASN A 8 -2.35 3.85 -15.45
N GLU A 9 -1.67 3.79 -14.33
CA GLU A 9 -1.30 4.93 -13.52
C GLU A 9 -2.44 5.61 -12.74
N LYS A 10 -3.69 5.15 -12.84
CA LYS A 10 -4.77 5.69 -12.01
C LYS A 10 -4.45 5.59 -10.53
N ALA A 11 -3.91 4.46 -10.10
CA ALA A 11 -3.51 4.26 -8.71
C ALA A 11 -2.41 5.24 -8.29
N MET A 12 -1.44 5.49 -9.19
CA MET A 12 -0.37 6.45 -8.95
C MET A 12 -0.90 7.87 -8.80
N MET A 13 -1.79 8.29 -9.70
CA MET A 13 -2.38 9.63 -9.65
C MET A 13 -3.21 9.83 -8.39
N ALA A 14 -4.03 8.84 -8.02
CA ALA A 14 -4.82 8.89 -6.79
C ALA A 14 -3.92 8.97 -5.56
N SER A 15 -2.82 8.22 -5.54
CA SER A 15 -1.83 8.24 -4.45
C SER A 15 -1.15 9.59 -4.33
N ASN A 16 -0.77 10.16 -5.46
CA ASN A 16 -0.08 11.46 -5.49
C ASN A 16 -0.93 12.62 -4.98
N LYS A 17 -2.27 12.47 -5.00
CA LYS A 17 -3.17 13.46 -4.40
C LYS A 17 -2.93 13.64 -2.90
N HIS A 18 -2.50 12.60 -2.20
CA HIS A 18 -2.14 12.69 -0.78
C HIS A 18 -0.91 13.55 -0.55
N PHE A 19 -0.16 13.84 -1.58
CA PHE A 19 1.03 14.71 -1.58
C PHE A 19 0.81 15.96 -2.42
N ASN A 20 -0.45 16.36 -2.63
CA ASN A 20 -0.84 17.56 -3.41
C ASN A 20 -0.29 17.55 -4.85
N GLY A 21 -0.15 16.38 -5.44
CA GLY A 21 0.38 16.23 -6.79
C GLY A 21 1.87 16.59 -6.93
N ALA A 22 2.62 16.61 -5.82
CA ALA A 22 3.99 17.11 -5.78
C ALA A 22 4.99 16.24 -6.54
N PHE A 23 4.67 14.97 -6.78
CA PHE A 23 5.60 14.00 -7.36
C PHE A 23 5.25 13.66 -8.80
N ASN A 24 6.25 13.40 -9.62
CA ASN A 24 6.05 12.74 -10.90
C ASN A 24 5.96 11.22 -10.69
N THR A 25 5.71 10.47 -11.77
CA THR A 25 5.55 9.01 -11.69
C THR A 25 6.77 8.32 -11.07
N ALA A 26 7.97 8.72 -11.50
CA ALA A 26 9.21 8.11 -10.98
C ALA A 26 9.40 8.40 -9.49
N GLN A 27 9.14 9.63 -9.08
CA GLN A 27 9.25 10.04 -7.67
C GLN A 27 8.21 9.32 -6.81
N MET A 28 6.97 9.23 -7.28
CA MET A 28 5.90 8.53 -6.54
C MET A 28 6.22 7.03 -6.40
N THR A 29 6.77 6.42 -7.44
CA THR A 29 7.23 5.04 -7.39
C THR A 29 8.35 4.86 -6.37
N THR A 30 9.28 5.79 -6.30
CA THR A 30 10.37 5.78 -5.32
C THR A 30 9.82 5.88 -3.89
N VAL A 31 8.87 6.78 -3.65
CA VAL A 31 8.22 6.93 -2.33
C VAL A 31 7.50 5.64 -1.94
N ALA A 32 6.69 5.09 -2.84
CA ALA A 32 5.95 3.85 -2.59
C ALA A 32 6.89 2.67 -2.32
N THR A 33 7.97 2.56 -3.08
CA THR A 33 8.98 1.51 -2.89
C THR A 33 9.63 1.61 -1.51
N ALA A 34 9.98 2.83 -1.10
CA ALA A 34 10.56 3.06 0.23
C ALA A 34 9.57 2.68 1.34
N MET A 35 8.30 3.01 1.18
CA MET A 35 7.26 2.65 2.15
C MET A 35 7.11 1.14 2.27
N ILE A 36 7.09 0.42 1.16
CA ILE A 36 6.99 -1.03 1.16
C ILE A 36 8.19 -1.67 1.88
N LYS A 37 9.39 -1.17 1.61
CA LYS A 37 10.63 -1.67 2.23
C LYS A 37 10.72 -1.35 3.72
N ARG A 38 10.15 -0.23 4.15
CA ARG A 38 10.20 0.25 5.54
C ARG A 38 8.88 0.05 6.27
N ALA A 39 8.08 -0.90 5.83
CA ALA A 39 6.78 -1.17 6.43
C ALA A 39 6.90 -1.42 7.93
N ASP A 40 6.02 -0.80 8.70
CA ASP A 40 5.91 -1.01 10.14
C ASP A 40 4.97 -2.16 10.46
N MET A 41 3.93 -2.33 9.65
CA MET A 41 2.93 -3.37 9.82
C MET A 41 2.54 -3.97 8.47
N VAL A 42 2.16 -5.24 8.49
CA VAL A 42 1.63 -5.95 7.33
C VAL A 42 0.35 -6.67 7.70
N GLY A 43 -0.56 -6.77 6.76
CA GLY A 43 -1.82 -7.48 6.94
C GLY A 43 -2.39 -7.97 5.62
N ILE A 44 -3.57 -8.54 5.67
CA ILE A 44 -4.24 -9.10 4.50
C ILE A 44 -5.66 -8.57 4.44
N SER A 45 -6.05 -8.02 3.28
CA SER A 45 -7.44 -7.67 3.00
C SER A 45 -8.08 -8.85 2.28
N ASP A 46 -9.14 -9.37 2.88
CA ASP A 46 -9.96 -10.37 2.22
C ASP A 46 -10.83 -9.66 1.17
N ARG A 47 -10.46 -9.83 -0.09
CA ARG A 47 -11.27 -9.35 -1.20
C ARG A 47 -12.26 -10.45 -1.55
N SER A 48 -13.46 -10.34 -0.99
CA SER A 48 -14.53 -11.31 -1.20
C SER A 48 -15.15 -11.31 -2.60
N ASN A 49 -14.61 -10.53 -3.53
CA ASN A 49 -15.10 -10.46 -4.91
C ASN A 49 -14.40 -11.48 -5.81
N GLY A 50 -14.70 -12.71 -5.62
CA GLY A 50 -14.47 -13.92 -6.43
C GLY A 50 -13.32 -14.01 -7.44
N ASN A 51 -12.81 -12.92 -7.98
CA ASN A 51 -11.83 -12.90 -9.06
C ASN A 51 -10.45 -12.34 -8.66
N TYR A 52 -10.29 -11.92 -7.41
CA TYR A 52 -9.04 -11.32 -6.95
C TYR A 52 -8.43 -12.12 -5.82
N ALA A 53 -7.14 -12.36 -5.91
CA ALA A 53 -6.38 -12.90 -4.79
C ALA A 53 -6.46 -11.93 -3.61
N PRO A 54 -6.36 -12.41 -2.35
CA PRO A 54 -6.31 -11.52 -1.20
C PRO A 54 -5.22 -10.47 -1.38
N ALA A 55 -5.53 -9.22 -1.08
CA ALA A 55 -4.56 -8.14 -1.19
C ALA A 55 -3.68 -8.10 0.06
N ARG A 56 -2.40 -7.84 -0.11
CA ARG A 56 -1.49 -7.57 0.99
C ARG A 56 -1.55 -6.09 1.32
N ILE A 57 -1.66 -5.77 2.59
CA ILE A 57 -1.67 -4.39 3.07
C ILE A 57 -0.38 -4.12 3.82
N VAL A 58 0.25 -3.00 3.49
CA VAL A 58 1.48 -2.53 4.14
C VAL A 58 1.20 -1.16 4.73
N TRP A 59 1.54 -0.97 6.00
CA TRP A 59 1.46 0.34 6.65
C TRP A 59 2.86 0.89 6.86
N ALA A 60 3.05 2.16 6.49
CA ALA A 60 4.32 2.86 6.67
C ALA A 60 4.07 4.33 7.01
N THR A 61 5.04 4.94 7.70
CA THR A 61 4.97 6.35 8.07
C THR A 61 5.88 7.15 7.14
N PHE A 62 5.35 8.24 6.61
CA PHE A 62 6.09 9.18 5.79
C PHE A 62 5.75 10.61 6.24
N ASN A 63 6.77 11.39 6.59
CA ASN A 63 6.59 12.75 7.10
C ASN A 63 5.57 12.84 8.25
N GLY A 64 5.61 11.88 9.17
CA GLY A 64 4.74 11.88 10.34
C GLY A 64 3.32 11.39 10.09
N THR A 65 2.96 11.08 8.85
CA THR A 65 1.64 10.55 8.48
C THR A 65 1.75 9.07 8.16
N LYS A 66 0.82 8.29 8.69
CA LYS A 66 0.74 6.87 8.44
C LYS A 66 -0.10 6.59 7.19
N TYR A 67 0.46 5.81 6.27
CA TYR A 67 -0.19 5.45 5.01
C TYR A 67 -0.36 3.95 4.90
N ALA A 68 -1.40 3.54 4.18
CA ALA A 68 -1.61 2.16 3.76
C ALA A 68 -1.33 2.03 2.27
N VAL A 69 -0.53 1.02 1.92
CA VAL A 69 -0.29 0.64 0.52
C VAL A 69 -0.89 -0.75 0.33
N VAL A 70 -1.86 -0.84 -0.56
CA VAL A 70 -2.56 -2.11 -0.84
C VAL A 70 -1.96 -2.71 -2.10
N LEU A 71 -1.44 -3.93 -1.96
CA LEU A 71 -0.72 -4.63 -3.02
C LEU A 71 -1.50 -5.84 -3.50
N ASP A 72 -1.54 -6.03 -4.83
CA ASP A 72 -2.02 -7.28 -5.39
C ASP A 72 -0.99 -8.38 -5.06
N SER A 73 -1.45 -9.47 -4.45
CA SER A 73 -0.55 -10.57 -4.07
C SER A 73 -0.19 -11.50 -5.23
N LYS A 74 -0.83 -11.33 -6.38
CA LYS A 74 -0.70 -12.25 -7.52
C LYS A 74 0.76 -12.44 -7.98
N ASP A 75 1.52 -11.37 -8.07
CA ASP A 75 2.87 -11.41 -8.63
C ASP A 75 3.98 -11.18 -7.58
N ILE A 76 3.64 -11.18 -6.31
CA ILE A 76 4.62 -10.94 -5.24
C ILE A 76 5.72 -12.02 -5.26
N LYS A 77 5.36 -13.27 -5.51
CA LYS A 77 6.32 -14.37 -5.61
C LYS A 77 7.32 -14.20 -6.75
N LYS A 78 6.95 -13.42 -7.78
CA LYS A 78 7.82 -13.09 -8.91
C LYS A 78 8.68 -11.87 -8.65
N GLY A 79 8.61 -11.29 -7.45
CA GLY A 79 9.31 -10.08 -7.10
C GLY A 79 8.64 -8.80 -7.61
N ILE A 80 7.35 -8.86 -7.96
CA ILE A 80 6.59 -7.71 -8.47
C ILE A 80 5.51 -7.33 -7.47
N ALA A 81 5.53 -6.08 -7.02
CA ALA A 81 4.50 -5.50 -6.17
C ALA A 81 3.66 -4.54 -7.00
N THR A 82 2.40 -4.89 -7.23
CA THR A 82 1.45 -4.05 -7.96
C THR A 82 0.58 -3.30 -6.98
N ILE A 83 0.70 -1.98 -6.96
CA ILE A 83 -0.07 -1.13 -6.06
C ILE A 83 -1.47 -0.92 -6.63
N ILE A 84 -2.48 -1.33 -5.86
CA ILE A 84 -3.88 -1.20 -6.23
C ILE A 84 -4.49 0.05 -5.63
N SER A 85 -4.10 0.38 -4.40
CA SER A 85 -4.64 1.50 -3.65
C SER A 85 -3.60 2.04 -2.67
N PHE A 86 -3.73 3.31 -2.36
CA PHE A 86 -2.84 4.00 -1.44
C PHE A 86 -3.68 5.06 -0.74
N TYR A 87 -3.68 5.08 0.59
CA TYR A 87 -4.44 6.07 1.34
C TYR A 87 -3.80 6.35 2.70
N ASP A 88 -4.09 7.52 3.25
CA ASP A 88 -3.69 7.86 4.61
C ASP A 88 -4.63 7.18 5.62
N ILE A 89 -4.07 6.75 6.75
CA ILE A 89 -4.82 6.04 7.76
C ILE A 89 -5.41 7.04 8.75
N ASN A 90 -6.74 7.03 8.86
CA ASN A 90 -7.43 7.86 9.84
C ASN A 90 -7.20 7.29 11.25
N PRO A 91 -6.62 8.06 12.17
CA PRO A 91 -6.37 7.59 13.54
C PRO A 91 -7.63 7.08 14.25
N ALA A 92 -8.80 7.65 13.94
CA ALA A 92 -10.07 7.24 14.56
C ALA A 92 -10.48 5.82 14.19
N THR A 93 -10.04 5.29 13.05
CA THR A 93 -10.40 3.95 12.56
C THR A 93 -9.23 2.98 12.56
N GLU A 94 -8.06 3.40 13.02
CA GLU A 94 -6.84 2.60 12.95
C GLU A 94 -6.99 1.28 13.69
N ALA A 95 -7.49 1.29 14.92
CA ALA A 95 -7.64 0.08 15.73
C ALA A 95 -8.61 -0.92 15.09
N ALA A 96 -9.70 -0.43 14.51
CA ALA A 96 -10.66 -1.28 13.80
C ALA A 96 -10.02 -1.94 12.58
N LYS A 97 -9.17 -1.21 11.85
CA LYS A 97 -8.45 -1.75 10.70
C LYS A 97 -7.37 -2.76 11.09
N VAL A 98 -6.70 -2.57 12.22
CA VAL A 98 -5.76 -3.56 12.74
C VAL A 98 -6.48 -4.90 12.94
N ALA A 99 -7.65 -4.89 13.55
CA ALA A 99 -8.45 -6.10 13.76
C ALA A 99 -8.96 -6.68 12.44
N ARG A 100 -9.52 -5.83 11.57
CA ARG A 100 -10.15 -6.25 10.32
C ARG A 100 -9.17 -6.92 9.36
N PHE A 101 -7.98 -6.37 9.21
CA PHE A 101 -6.97 -6.85 8.26
C PHE A 101 -5.89 -7.69 8.93
N ASN A 102 -6.07 -8.04 10.21
CA ASN A 102 -5.11 -8.82 10.95
C ASN A 102 -3.69 -8.25 10.85
N MET A 103 -3.58 -6.94 11.04
CA MET A 103 -2.31 -6.24 10.93
C MET A 103 -1.34 -6.67 12.02
N LYS A 104 -0.11 -6.96 11.62
CA LYS A 104 0.95 -7.39 12.53
C LYS A 104 2.20 -6.54 12.31
N LYS A 105 2.92 -6.28 13.38
CA LYS A 105 4.21 -5.57 13.28
C LYS A 105 5.20 -6.40 12.49
N VAL A 106 5.94 -5.71 11.61
CA VAL A 106 7.02 -6.33 10.88
C VAL A 106 8.16 -6.62 11.84
N SER A 107 8.62 -7.85 11.84
CA SER A 107 9.78 -8.27 12.62
C SER A 107 11.04 -7.78 11.90
N ARG A 108 11.87 -6.99 12.58
CA ARG A 108 13.13 -6.48 12.04
C ARG A 108 14.29 -6.83 12.97
#